data_6867bd2a36198d7b05ebd0249a8762e3
#
_entry.id   6867bd2a36198d7b05ebd0249a8762e3
#
_cell.length_a   1.000
_cell.length_b   1.000
_cell.length_c   1.000
_cell.angle_alpha   90.00
_cell.angle_beta   90.00
_cell.angle_gamma   90.00
#
_symmetry.space_group_name_H-M   'P 1'
#
loop_
_entity.id
_entity.type
_entity.pdbx_description
1 polymer ?
#
loop_
_entity_poly.entity_id
_entity_poly.type
_entity_poly.pdbx_seq_one_letter_code
_entity_poly.pdbx_strand_id
1 'polypeptide(L)'
;MRKTGLPENIAMRHDFHFVELIAARSPAPRIRMIPVNKIDPNPHQARSELGDLQELMASIKAKGILEPILVRPKGDRFEIIAGERRYVAALNVGLTEVPCIEMNVNDQEALELALIENLQRKDLDVFEEADGLKTLVDLYGYSHQQLAERIGKARSTITEIINVSKIPYHLRELCKKHGLMSRSTLIEIAKLDKPEDMEKLINQIIERGLKRDETRELGKKLKGKLKKSKPFVFRFYPKDRKFLLKIEFKRENVSRDELIVILEDILKKLKSGEI
;
A
#
# COMPACT_ATOMS: atom_id res chain seq x y z
N MET A 1 47.98 20.20 0.55
CA MET A 1 46.84 19.48 1.19
C MET A 1 45.61 19.63 0.32
N ARG A 2 45.21 18.59 -0.40
CA ARG A 2 44.02 18.57 -1.25
C ARG A 2 42.83 18.19 -0.38
N LYS A 3 41.85 19.10 -0.23
CA LYS A 3 40.55 18.82 0.41
C LYS A 3 39.73 17.95 -0.53
N THR A 4 39.55 16.70 -0.18
CA THR A 4 38.57 15.81 -0.80
C THR A 4 37.20 16.15 -0.22
N GLY A 5 36.40 16.90 -0.97
CA GLY A 5 35.06 17.31 -0.57
C GLY A 5 34.07 16.16 -0.76
N LEU A 6 33.97 15.26 0.19
CA LEU A 6 32.81 14.42 0.40
C LEU A 6 32.03 14.99 1.58
N PRO A 7 30.74 15.28 1.46
CA PRO A 7 29.92 15.70 2.58
C PRO A 7 29.73 14.54 3.56
N GLU A 8 30.02 14.78 4.83
CA GLU A 8 30.02 13.82 5.93
C GLU A 8 28.61 13.32 6.37
N ASN A 9 27.55 13.70 5.69
CA ASN A 9 26.19 13.25 6.01
C ASN A 9 25.34 13.10 4.75
N ILE A 10 25.65 12.12 3.92
CA ILE A 10 24.65 11.52 3.06
C ILE A 10 24.00 10.39 3.87
N ALA A 11 22.97 10.71 4.62
CA ALA A 11 21.96 9.74 4.99
C ALA A 11 21.33 9.29 3.68
N MET A 12 21.89 8.26 3.07
CA MET A 12 21.18 7.51 2.04
C MET A 12 19.87 7.08 2.68
N ARG A 13 18.74 7.58 2.17
CA ARG A 13 17.45 6.97 2.39
C ARG A 13 17.50 5.61 1.66
N HIS A 14 18.10 4.65 2.31
CA HIS A 14 17.93 3.27 1.93
C HIS A 14 16.45 2.95 2.17
N ASP A 15 15.72 2.68 1.09
CA ASP A 15 14.56 1.79 1.20
C ASP A 15 15.05 0.63 2.05
N PHE A 16 14.34 0.33 3.15
CA PHE A 16 14.71 -0.72 4.09
C PHE A 16 14.99 -1.99 3.31
N HIS A 17 16.25 -2.27 3.06
CA HIS A 17 16.64 -3.39 2.24
C HIS A 17 16.28 -4.68 2.98
N PHE A 18 15.72 -5.63 2.26
CA PHE A 18 15.47 -7.01 2.69
C PHE A 18 16.65 -7.59 3.50
N VAL A 19 17.88 -7.16 3.20
CA VAL A 19 19.11 -7.47 3.92
C VAL A 19 19.07 -7.03 5.40
N GLU A 20 18.42 -5.91 5.74
CA GLU A 20 18.30 -5.46 7.15
C GLU A 20 17.28 -6.29 7.93
N LEU A 21 16.25 -6.77 7.28
CA LEU A 21 15.30 -7.75 7.85
C LEU A 21 15.99 -9.08 8.18
N ILE A 22 16.91 -9.48 7.33
CA ILE A 22 17.74 -10.67 7.51
C ILE A 22 18.73 -10.46 8.64
N ALA A 23 19.42 -9.31 8.70
CA ALA A 23 20.39 -8.98 9.72
C ALA A 23 19.77 -8.92 11.14
N ALA A 24 18.49 -8.53 11.25
CA ALA A 24 17.77 -8.49 12.52
C ALA A 24 17.43 -9.90 13.09
N ARG A 25 17.43 -10.94 12.25
CA ARG A 25 17.08 -12.32 12.65
C ARG A 25 18.28 -13.27 12.75
N SER A 26 19.46 -12.88 12.26
CA SER A 26 20.64 -13.75 12.27
C SER A 26 21.91 -12.97 12.62
N PRO A 27 22.82 -13.52 13.43
CA PRO A 27 24.10 -12.89 13.68
C PRO A 27 24.90 -12.85 12.38
N ALA A 28 25.08 -11.66 11.81
CA ALA A 28 25.83 -11.34 10.60
C ALA A 28 25.66 -12.34 9.44
N PRO A 29 24.79 -12.04 8.45
CA PRO A 29 24.59 -12.94 7.31
C PRO A 29 25.91 -13.15 6.57
N ARG A 30 26.35 -14.39 6.49
CA ARG A 30 27.59 -14.77 5.76
C ARG A 30 27.21 -15.12 4.33
N ILE A 31 27.87 -14.47 3.38
CA ILE A 31 27.78 -14.84 1.97
C ILE A 31 28.65 -16.07 1.76
N ARG A 32 28.07 -17.14 1.23
CA ARG A 32 28.76 -18.37 0.88
C ARG A 32 28.60 -18.63 -0.62
N MET A 33 29.67 -19.11 -1.27
CA MET A 33 29.57 -19.66 -2.61
C MET A 33 29.01 -21.09 -2.51
N ILE A 34 27.87 -21.33 -3.14
CA ILE A 34 27.19 -22.62 -3.13
C ILE A 34 27.16 -23.17 -4.56
N PRO A 35 27.56 -24.45 -4.78
CA PRO A 35 27.44 -25.08 -6.08
C PRO A 35 25.99 -25.10 -6.56
N VAL A 36 25.76 -24.69 -7.82
CA VAL A 36 24.41 -24.58 -8.39
C VAL A 36 23.64 -25.90 -8.40
N ASN A 37 24.36 -27.03 -8.50
CA ASN A 37 23.78 -28.37 -8.46
C ASN A 37 23.27 -28.78 -7.06
N LYS A 38 23.59 -28.03 -6.00
CA LYS A 38 23.08 -28.23 -4.63
C LYS A 38 21.90 -27.34 -4.29
N ILE A 39 21.45 -26.50 -5.23
CA ILE A 39 20.35 -25.55 -4.99
C ILE A 39 19.11 -26.02 -5.74
N ASP A 40 17.98 -26.06 -5.04
CA ASP A 40 16.67 -26.41 -5.58
C ASP A 40 15.78 -25.15 -5.66
N PRO A 41 14.99 -24.99 -6.74
CA PRO A 41 14.00 -23.95 -6.84
C PRO A 41 12.90 -24.14 -5.81
N ASN A 42 12.22 -23.04 -5.43
CA ASN A 42 11.10 -23.09 -4.49
C ASN A 42 9.84 -23.66 -5.18
N PRO A 43 9.28 -24.79 -4.72
CA PRO A 43 8.08 -25.39 -5.31
C PRO A 43 6.80 -24.54 -5.14
N HIS A 44 6.81 -23.57 -4.22
CA HIS A 44 5.67 -22.67 -3.92
C HIS A 44 5.81 -21.30 -4.55
N GLN A 45 6.71 -21.14 -5.54
CA GLN A 45 6.92 -19.83 -6.13
C GLN A 45 5.74 -19.38 -6.98
N ALA A 46 5.22 -18.21 -6.67
CA ALA A 46 4.03 -17.64 -7.31
C ALA A 46 4.26 -17.16 -8.77
N ARG A 47 5.51 -17.22 -9.28
CA ARG A 47 5.83 -16.77 -10.63
C ARG A 47 5.80 -17.94 -11.61
N SER A 48 4.76 -18.00 -12.44
CA SER A 48 4.68 -18.92 -13.60
C SER A 48 5.59 -18.51 -14.75
N GLU A 49 5.99 -17.23 -14.84
CA GLU A 49 6.84 -16.71 -15.93
C GLU A 49 8.02 -15.91 -15.35
N LEU A 50 9.24 -16.34 -15.68
CA LEU A 50 10.48 -15.67 -15.29
C LEU A 50 10.72 -14.35 -16.06
N GLY A 51 9.93 -14.10 -17.12
CA GLY A 51 10.09 -12.97 -18.03
C GLY A 51 11.43 -13.02 -18.79
N ASP A 52 11.78 -11.92 -19.46
CA ASP A 52 13.04 -11.82 -20.16
C ASP A 52 14.23 -11.82 -19.19
N LEU A 53 15.20 -12.70 -19.42
CA LEU A 53 16.42 -12.85 -18.63
C LEU A 53 17.67 -12.31 -19.35
N GLN A 54 17.56 -11.82 -20.59
CA GLN A 54 18.73 -11.48 -21.41
C GLN A 54 19.59 -10.38 -20.79
N GLU A 55 18.96 -9.29 -20.33
CA GLU A 55 19.68 -8.21 -19.66
C GLU A 55 20.34 -8.67 -18.36
N LEU A 56 19.65 -9.50 -17.57
CA LEU A 56 20.17 -10.05 -16.33
C LEU A 56 21.35 -11.00 -16.59
N MET A 57 21.25 -11.85 -17.60
CA MET A 57 22.33 -12.74 -18.04
C MET A 57 23.56 -11.95 -18.50
N ALA A 58 23.35 -10.88 -19.28
CA ALA A 58 24.46 -10.00 -19.72
C ALA A 58 25.14 -9.33 -18.52
N SER A 59 24.35 -8.85 -17.54
CA SER A 59 24.87 -8.27 -16.31
C SER A 59 25.66 -9.28 -15.47
N ILE A 60 25.12 -10.49 -15.29
CA ILE A 60 25.77 -11.58 -14.53
C ILE A 60 27.08 -12.01 -15.22
N LYS A 61 27.09 -12.09 -16.53
CA LYS A 61 28.29 -12.42 -17.29
C LYS A 61 29.39 -11.37 -17.15
N ALA A 62 29.01 -10.09 -17.05
CA ALA A 62 29.96 -8.98 -16.97
C ALA A 62 30.47 -8.74 -15.55
N LYS A 63 29.61 -8.87 -14.53
CA LYS A 63 29.87 -8.40 -13.15
C LYS A 63 29.67 -9.47 -12.09
N GLY A 64 29.23 -10.69 -12.46
CA GLY A 64 28.77 -11.70 -11.50
C GLY A 64 27.41 -11.34 -10.89
N ILE A 65 27.00 -12.13 -9.90
CA ILE A 65 25.78 -11.89 -9.13
C ILE A 65 26.12 -10.87 -8.04
N LEU A 66 25.61 -9.63 -8.20
CA LEU A 66 25.86 -8.52 -7.27
C LEU A 66 25.03 -8.65 -5.99
N GLU A 67 23.83 -9.19 -6.10
CA GLU A 67 22.94 -9.39 -4.97
C GLU A 67 22.78 -10.90 -4.70
N PRO A 68 23.22 -11.42 -3.54
CA PRO A 68 23.20 -12.84 -3.24
C PRO A 68 21.80 -13.46 -3.31
N ILE A 69 21.74 -14.76 -3.61
CA ILE A 69 20.50 -15.55 -3.58
C ILE A 69 20.24 -15.96 -2.14
N LEU A 70 18.99 -15.85 -1.69
CA LEU A 70 18.60 -16.30 -0.37
C LEU A 70 18.20 -17.76 -0.42
N VAL A 71 18.81 -18.57 0.42
CA VAL A 71 18.57 -20.00 0.49
C VAL A 71 18.39 -20.48 1.93
N ARG A 72 17.72 -21.60 2.11
CA ARG A 72 17.65 -22.32 3.38
C ARG A 72 18.18 -23.74 3.22
N PRO A 73 18.77 -24.33 4.26
CA PRO A 73 19.17 -25.72 4.22
C PRO A 73 17.94 -26.63 4.18
N LYS A 74 17.98 -27.66 3.35
CA LYS A 74 16.95 -28.70 3.22
C LYS A 74 17.63 -30.06 3.04
N GLY A 75 17.92 -30.73 4.15
CA GLY A 75 18.77 -31.92 4.18
C GLY A 75 20.22 -31.57 3.79
N ASP A 76 20.74 -32.21 2.77
CA ASP A 76 22.09 -31.99 2.20
C ASP A 76 22.11 -30.96 1.04
N ARG A 77 20.98 -30.36 0.74
CA ARG A 77 20.77 -29.38 -0.32
C ARG A 77 20.28 -28.05 0.23
N PHE A 78 20.08 -27.09 -0.67
CA PHE A 78 19.55 -25.75 -0.35
C PHE A 78 18.31 -25.47 -1.18
N GLU A 79 17.28 -24.88 -0.58
CA GLU A 79 16.08 -24.43 -1.27
C GLU A 79 16.08 -22.91 -1.38
N ILE A 80 15.75 -22.37 -2.57
CA ILE A 80 15.69 -20.93 -2.80
C ILE A 80 14.50 -20.34 -2.02
N ILE A 81 14.76 -19.32 -1.20
CA ILE A 81 13.73 -18.45 -0.61
C ILE A 81 13.42 -17.29 -1.55
N ALA A 82 14.46 -16.62 -2.07
CA ALA A 82 14.34 -15.50 -2.99
C ALA A 82 15.54 -15.41 -3.93
N GLY A 83 15.32 -14.88 -5.16
CA GLY A 83 16.37 -14.70 -6.15
C GLY A 83 16.37 -15.73 -7.27
N GLU A 84 15.26 -16.42 -7.57
CA GLU A 84 15.19 -17.46 -8.59
C GLU A 84 15.58 -16.97 -9.99
N ARG A 85 15.19 -15.76 -10.39
CA ARG A 85 15.65 -15.18 -11.68
C ARG A 85 17.16 -15.12 -11.79
N ARG A 86 17.84 -14.76 -10.68
CA ARG A 86 19.32 -14.72 -10.60
C ARG A 86 19.91 -16.12 -10.71
N TYR A 87 19.28 -17.08 -10.05
CA TYR A 87 19.69 -18.49 -10.12
C TYR A 87 19.56 -19.05 -11.55
N VAL A 88 18.40 -18.88 -12.18
CA VAL A 88 18.17 -19.37 -13.56
C VAL A 88 19.09 -18.65 -14.56
N ALA A 89 19.27 -17.34 -14.42
CA ALA A 89 20.20 -16.60 -15.26
C ALA A 89 21.65 -17.07 -15.07
N ALA A 90 22.07 -17.38 -13.84
CA ALA A 90 23.39 -17.93 -13.53
C ALA A 90 23.61 -19.31 -14.16
N LEU A 91 22.62 -20.18 -14.13
CA LEU A 91 22.64 -21.48 -14.81
C LEU A 91 22.84 -21.31 -16.34
N ASN A 92 22.06 -20.41 -16.95
CA ASN A 92 22.11 -20.15 -18.38
C ASN A 92 23.44 -19.52 -18.82
N VAL A 93 24.12 -18.79 -17.95
CA VAL A 93 25.46 -18.21 -18.18
C VAL A 93 26.56 -19.27 -17.95
N GLY A 94 26.25 -20.40 -17.33
CA GLY A 94 27.18 -21.49 -17.05
C GLY A 94 28.01 -21.31 -15.78
N LEU A 95 27.50 -20.56 -14.77
CA LEU A 95 28.18 -20.48 -13.47
C LEU A 95 28.09 -21.84 -12.76
N THR A 96 29.19 -22.26 -12.13
CA THR A 96 29.24 -23.49 -11.33
C THR A 96 28.87 -23.26 -9.86
N GLU A 97 29.07 -22.04 -9.39
CA GLU A 97 28.76 -21.61 -8.01
C GLU A 97 28.12 -20.24 -8.01
N VAL A 98 27.29 -19.97 -7.04
CA VAL A 98 26.59 -18.67 -6.88
C VAL A 98 26.70 -18.17 -5.44
N PRO A 99 26.79 -16.84 -5.23
CA PRO A 99 26.79 -16.25 -3.90
C PRO A 99 25.41 -16.38 -3.27
N CYS A 100 25.34 -17.00 -2.08
CA CYS A 100 24.11 -17.23 -1.34
C CYS A 100 24.22 -16.70 0.08
N ILE A 101 23.10 -16.26 0.63
CA ILE A 101 22.92 -16.05 2.07
C ILE A 101 22.07 -17.20 2.59
N GLU A 102 22.66 -17.95 3.52
CA GLU A 102 21.98 -19.08 4.17
C GLU A 102 21.14 -18.55 5.35
N MET A 103 19.87 -18.92 5.35
CA MET A 103 18.91 -18.60 6.39
C MET A 103 18.39 -19.88 7.04
N ASN A 104 18.60 -20.01 8.34
CA ASN A 104 18.05 -21.14 9.09
C ASN A 104 16.61 -20.82 9.53
N VAL A 105 15.67 -21.02 8.62
CA VAL A 105 14.24 -20.71 8.78
C VAL A 105 13.38 -21.92 8.45
N ASN A 106 12.25 -22.06 9.15
CA ASN A 106 11.25 -23.09 8.86
C ASN A 106 10.44 -22.76 7.59
N ASP A 107 9.56 -23.68 7.17
CA ASP A 107 8.74 -23.51 5.96
C ASP A 107 7.87 -22.25 6.00
N GLN A 108 7.26 -21.97 7.14
CA GLN A 108 6.39 -20.80 7.33
C GLN A 108 7.18 -19.50 7.24
N GLU A 109 8.33 -19.42 7.88
CA GLU A 109 9.22 -18.26 7.82
C GLU A 109 9.80 -18.04 6.44
N ALA A 110 10.12 -19.12 5.71
CA ALA A 110 10.61 -19.03 4.34
C ALA A 110 9.55 -18.47 3.38
N LEU A 111 8.29 -18.90 3.51
CA LEU A 111 7.16 -18.37 2.75
C LEU A 111 6.89 -16.89 3.09
N GLU A 112 6.95 -16.52 4.37
CA GLU A 112 6.83 -15.14 4.83
C GLU A 112 7.89 -14.24 4.20
N LEU A 113 9.15 -14.68 4.22
CA LEU A 113 10.27 -13.93 3.65
C LEU A 113 10.12 -13.76 2.12
N ALA A 114 9.74 -14.82 1.42
CA ALA A 114 9.48 -14.78 -0.01
C ALA A 114 8.33 -13.81 -0.37
N LEU A 115 7.28 -13.76 0.46
CA LEU A 115 6.16 -12.85 0.28
C LEU A 115 6.56 -11.39 0.52
N ILE A 116 7.36 -11.11 1.56
CA ILE A 116 7.86 -9.77 1.84
C ILE A 116 8.78 -9.27 0.72
N GLU A 117 9.69 -10.13 0.22
CA GLU A 117 10.54 -9.79 -0.94
C GLU A 117 9.69 -9.46 -2.15
N ASN A 118 8.70 -10.29 -2.47
CA ASN A 118 7.83 -10.07 -3.60
C ASN A 118 7.05 -8.74 -3.48
N LEU A 119 6.63 -8.35 -2.27
CA LEU A 119 5.96 -7.07 -2.01
C LEU A 119 6.85 -5.83 -2.20
N GLN A 120 8.18 -5.99 -2.18
CA GLN A 120 9.12 -4.89 -2.43
C GLN A 120 9.37 -4.63 -3.93
N ARG A 121 8.79 -5.45 -4.81
CA ARG A 121 8.92 -5.26 -6.25
C ARG A 121 8.21 -3.98 -6.71
N LYS A 122 8.83 -3.29 -7.69
CA LYS A 122 8.29 -2.04 -8.25
C LYS A 122 7.16 -2.26 -9.26
N ASP A 123 7.03 -3.47 -9.77
CA ASP A 123 6.13 -3.86 -10.87
C ASP A 123 4.84 -4.58 -10.42
N LEU A 124 4.58 -4.64 -9.10
CA LEU A 124 3.34 -5.21 -8.57
C LEU A 124 2.11 -4.40 -8.98
N ASP A 125 1.08 -5.12 -9.42
CA ASP A 125 -0.23 -4.50 -9.54
C ASP A 125 -0.86 -4.24 -8.15
N VAL A 126 -1.86 -3.35 -8.11
CA VAL A 126 -2.47 -2.93 -6.82
C VAL A 126 -3.21 -4.09 -6.14
N PHE A 127 -3.75 -5.05 -6.90
CA PHE A 127 -4.45 -6.21 -6.36
C PHE A 127 -3.46 -7.22 -5.77
N GLU A 128 -2.33 -7.47 -6.46
CA GLU A 128 -1.25 -8.32 -5.95
C GLU A 128 -0.68 -7.78 -4.65
N GLU A 129 -0.42 -6.46 -4.59
CA GLU A 129 0.04 -5.80 -3.38
C GLU A 129 -0.98 -5.94 -2.25
N ALA A 130 -2.27 -5.76 -2.54
CA ALA A 130 -3.34 -5.87 -1.55
C ALA A 130 -3.48 -7.30 -1.00
N ASP A 131 -3.43 -8.30 -1.88
CA ASP A 131 -3.55 -9.71 -1.48
C ASP A 131 -2.32 -10.19 -0.71
N GLY A 132 -1.12 -9.77 -1.11
CA GLY A 132 0.11 -10.07 -0.38
C GLY A 132 0.11 -9.48 1.04
N LEU A 133 -0.27 -8.19 1.17
CA LEU A 133 -0.40 -7.55 2.48
C LEU A 133 -1.47 -8.21 3.35
N LYS A 134 -2.60 -8.57 2.75
CA LYS A 134 -3.67 -9.28 3.45
C LYS A 134 -3.20 -10.66 3.95
N THR A 135 -2.45 -11.39 3.13
CA THR A 135 -1.87 -12.68 3.51
C THR A 135 -0.94 -12.55 4.73
N LEU A 136 -0.12 -11.50 4.77
CA LEU A 136 0.75 -11.23 5.93
C LEU A 136 -0.06 -10.95 7.21
N VAL A 137 -1.20 -10.27 7.10
CA VAL A 137 -2.10 -10.05 8.25
C VAL A 137 -2.78 -11.35 8.68
N ASP A 138 -3.39 -12.06 7.74
CA ASP A 138 -4.28 -13.18 8.03
C ASP A 138 -3.51 -14.46 8.46
N LEU A 139 -2.40 -14.77 7.81
CA LEU A 139 -1.64 -15.99 8.06
C LEU A 139 -0.46 -15.80 9.02
N TYR A 140 0.16 -14.62 8.99
CA TYR A 140 1.37 -14.37 9.80
C TYR A 140 1.13 -13.42 10.97
N GLY A 141 -0.10 -12.94 11.17
CA GLY A 141 -0.50 -12.13 12.32
C GLY A 141 0.11 -10.74 12.39
N TYR A 142 0.57 -10.21 11.24
CA TYR A 142 1.11 -8.84 11.20
C TYR A 142 0.04 -7.80 11.46
N SER A 143 0.33 -6.86 12.35
CA SER A 143 -0.47 -5.65 12.46
C SER A 143 -0.18 -4.70 11.29
N HIS A 144 -1.16 -3.86 10.94
CA HIS A 144 -0.97 -2.82 9.90
C HIS A 144 0.17 -1.85 10.25
N GLN A 145 0.46 -1.65 11.54
CA GLN A 145 1.56 -0.80 11.99
C GLN A 145 2.91 -1.45 11.68
N GLN A 146 3.08 -2.74 11.99
CA GLN A 146 4.31 -3.49 11.69
C GLN A 146 4.59 -3.54 10.17
N LEU A 147 3.54 -3.74 9.36
CA LEU A 147 3.67 -3.69 7.90
C LEU A 147 4.06 -2.30 7.40
N ALA A 148 3.49 -1.24 7.99
CA ALA A 148 3.82 0.13 7.65
C ALA A 148 5.30 0.45 7.89
N GLU A 149 5.84 0.05 9.04
CA GLU A 149 7.24 0.21 9.41
C GLU A 149 8.17 -0.57 8.48
N ARG A 150 7.80 -1.84 8.17
CA ARG A 150 8.62 -2.72 7.32
C ARG A 150 8.65 -2.29 5.85
N ILE A 151 7.54 -1.73 5.34
CA ILE A 151 7.41 -1.36 3.91
C ILE A 151 7.72 0.13 3.70
N GLY A 152 7.93 0.90 4.78
CA GLY A 152 8.20 2.33 4.69
C GLY A 152 7.00 3.17 4.25
N LYS A 153 5.76 2.72 4.55
CA LYS A 153 4.52 3.44 4.21
C LYS A 153 3.75 3.84 5.46
N ALA A 154 2.86 4.82 5.35
CA ALA A 154 1.98 5.18 6.46
C ALA A 154 0.99 4.04 6.76
N ARG A 155 0.65 3.82 8.05
CA ARG A 155 -0.34 2.81 8.49
C ARG A 155 -1.69 2.95 7.76
N SER A 156 -2.15 4.20 7.56
CA SER A 156 -3.39 4.48 6.81
C SER A 156 -3.31 3.96 5.38
N THR A 157 -2.16 4.14 4.71
CA THR A 157 -1.93 3.65 3.35
C THR A 157 -1.97 2.13 3.30
N ILE A 158 -1.32 1.42 4.24
CA ILE A 158 -1.38 -0.04 4.35
C ILE A 158 -2.84 -0.51 4.50
N THR A 159 -3.59 0.13 5.40
CA THR A 159 -5.02 -0.19 5.62
C THR A 159 -5.84 0.01 4.34
N GLU A 160 -5.61 1.10 3.62
CA GLU A 160 -6.32 1.39 2.36
C GLU A 160 -5.99 0.37 1.27
N ILE A 161 -4.71 -0.02 1.13
CA ILE A 161 -4.30 -1.03 0.15
C ILE A 161 -4.91 -2.40 0.49
N ILE A 162 -4.81 -2.85 1.75
CA ILE A 162 -5.42 -4.11 2.19
C ILE A 162 -6.91 -4.14 1.89
N ASN A 163 -7.62 -3.02 2.04
CA ASN A 163 -9.04 -2.96 1.73
C ASN A 163 -9.34 -3.22 0.24
N VAL A 164 -8.40 -2.99 -0.69
CA VAL A 164 -8.57 -3.29 -2.11
C VAL A 164 -8.77 -4.80 -2.34
N SER A 165 -8.24 -5.65 -1.47
CA SER A 165 -8.46 -7.11 -1.53
C SER A 165 -9.92 -7.52 -1.35
N LYS A 166 -10.79 -6.65 -0.82
CA LYS A 166 -12.25 -6.88 -0.69
C LYS A 166 -12.99 -6.85 -2.01
N ILE A 167 -12.38 -6.27 -3.06
CA ILE A 167 -12.99 -6.24 -4.39
C ILE A 167 -13.05 -7.67 -4.92
N PRO A 168 -14.26 -8.20 -5.25
CA PRO A 168 -14.44 -9.54 -5.76
C PRO A 168 -13.65 -9.80 -7.05
N TYR A 169 -13.21 -11.03 -7.26
CA TYR A 169 -12.35 -11.41 -8.39
C TYR A 169 -12.91 -10.97 -9.75
N HIS A 170 -14.20 -11.22 -10.01
CA HIS A 170 -14.86 -10.84 -11.28
C HIS A 170 -14.83 -9.32 -11.52
N LEU A 171 -14.92 -8.50 -10.47
CA LEU A 171 -14.81 -7.04 -10.58
C LEU A 171 -13.35 -6.58 -10.77
N ARG A 172 -12.37 -7.32 -10.23
CA ARG A 172 -10.95 -7.06 -10.50
C ARG A 172 -10.62 -7.30 -11.97
N GLU A 173 -11.13 -8.40 -12.54
CA GLU A 173 -10.96 -8.69 -13.97
C GLU A 173 -11.62 -7.62 -14.85
N LEU A 174 -12.80 -7.11 -14.45
CA LEU A 174 -13.44 -5.99 -15.12
C LEU A 174 -12.56 -4.72 -15.07
N CYS A 175 -11.99 -4.41 -13.90
CA CYS A 175 -11.06 -3.29 -13.74
C CYS A 175 -9.83 -3.45 -14.64
N LYS A 176 -9.19 -4.63 -14.65
CA LYS A 176 -8.02 -4.93 -15.50
C LYS A 176 -8.35 -4.77 -16.97
N LYS A 177 -9.46 -5.34 -17.43
CA LYS A 177 -9.90 -5.27 -18.83
C LYS A 177 -10.07 -3.82 -19.33
N HIS A 178 -10.50 -2.92 -18.46
CA HIS A 178 -10.73 -1.51 -18.80
C HIS A 178 -9.60 -0.56 -18.35
N GLY A 179 -8.46 -1.10 -17.92
CA GLY A 179 -7.29 -0.31 -17.50
C GLY A 179 -7.51 0.51 -16.21
N LEU A 180 -8.51 0.17 -15.39
CA LEU A 180 -8.81 0.85 -14.12
C LEU A 180 -7.86 0.37 -13.01
N MET A 181 -6.55 0.61 -13.19
CA MET A 181 -5.52 0.14 -12.28
C MET A 181 -4.96 1.24 -11.36
N SER A 182 -5.59 2.42 -11.38
CA SER A 182 -5.20 3.51 -10.49
C SER A 182 -5.48 3.15 -9.02
N ARG A 183 -4.45 3.19 -8.17
CA ARG A 183 -4.56 2.93 -6.73
C ARG A 183 -5.66 3.77 -6.08
N SER A 184 -5.72 5.06 -6.41
CA SER A 184 -6.72 5.96 -5.82
C SER A 184 -8.15 5.59 -6.19
N THR A 185 -8.38 5.14 -7.42
CA THR A 185 -9.70 4.69 -7.90
C THR A 185 -10.10 3.38 -7.22
N LEU A 186 -9.19 2.40 -7.17
CA LEU A 186 -9.45 1.10 -6.53
C LEU A 186 -9.73 1.23 -5.03
N ILE A 187 -9.03 2.15 -4.34
CA ILE A 187 -9.31 2.46 -2.94
C ILE A 187 -10.72 3.04 -2.76
N GLU A 188 -11.19 3.92 -3.65
CA GLU A 188 -12.55 4.46 -3.54
C GLU A 188 -13.62 3.38 -3.80
N ILE A 189 -13.39 2.46 -4.75
CA ILE A 189 -14.24 1.31 -4.99
C ILE A 189 -14.28 0.39 -3.76
N ALA A 190 -13.13 0.07 -3.18
CA ALA A 190 -12.99 -0.79 -2.01
C ALA A 190 -13.62 -0.22 -0.72
N LYS A 191 -13.94 1.06 -0.69
CA LYS A 191 -14.69 1.69 0.41
C LYS A 191 -16.17 1.31 0.43
N LEU A 192 -16.71 0.77 -0.66
CA LEU A 192 -18.08 0.26 -0.72
C LEU A 192 -18.16 -1.10 -0.05
N ASP A 193 -19.27 -1.37 0.63
CA ASP A 193 -19.43 -2.60 1.41
C ASP A 193 -20.11 -3.71 0.61
N LYS A 194 -20.87 -3.35 -0.43
CA LYS A 194 -21.66 -4.29 -1.27
C LYS A 194 -21.05 -4.44 -2.65
N PRO A 195 -20.87 -5.68 -3.14
CA PRO A 195 -20.36 -5.92 -4.49
C PRO A 195 -21.18 -5.23 -5.59
N GLU A 196 -22.51 -5.17 -5.45
CA GLU A 196 -23.40 -4.54 -6.43
C GLU A 196 -23.14 -3.02 -6.55
N ASP A 197 -22.80 -2.38 -5.43
CA ASP A 197 -22.47 -0.94 -5.42
C ASP A 197 -21.07 -0.69 -5.99
N MET A 198 -20.13 -1.63 -5.76
CA MET A 198 -18.80 -1.59 -6.39
C MET A 198 -18.95 -1.71 -7.91
N GLU A 199 -19.74 -2.65 -8.40
CA GLU A 199 -19.98 -2.86 -9.82
C GLU A 199 -20.63 -1.63 -10.48
N LYS A 200 -21.66 -1.05 -9.86
CA LYS A 200 -22.27 0.21 -10.32
C LYS A 200 -21.26 1.35 -10.43
N LEU A 201 -20.40 1.48 -9.44
CA LEU A 201 -19.36 2.51 -9.44
C LEU A 201 -18.36 2.27 -10.58
N ILE A 202 -17.88 1.04 -10.76
CA ILE A 202 -16.96 0.64 -11.83
C ILE A 202 -17.57 0.95 -13.20
N ASN A 203 -18.80 0.53 -13.46
CA ASN A 203 -19.48 0.77 -14.73
C ASN A 203 -19.63 2.26 -15.02
N GLN A 204 -19.97 3.09 -14.03
CA GLN A 204 -20.05 4.54 -14.21
C GLN A 204 -18.69 5.20 -14.45
N ILE A 205 -17.61 4.68 -13.85
CA ILE A 205 -16.24 5.14 -14.14
C ILE A 205 -15.89 4.82 -15.60
N ILE A 206 -16.21 3.62 -16.08
CA ILE A 206 -15.96 3.18 -17.46
C ILE A 206 -16.74 4.04 -18.46
N GLU A 207 -18.06 4.21 -18.24
CA GLU A 207 -18.93 4.92 -19.15
C GLU A 207 -18.62 6.43 -19.25
N ARG A 208 -18.28 7.07 -18.14
CA ARG A 208 -18.14 8.53 -18.04
C ARG A 208 -16.71 9.02 -17.96
N GLY A 209 -15.72 8.15 -17.83
CA GLY A 209 -14.32 8.53 -17.64
C GLY A 209 -14.09 9.36 -16.37
N LEU A 210 -14.78 9.03 -15.27
CA LEU A 210 -14.77 9.81 -14.03
C LEU A 210 -13.37 9.98 -13.46
N LYS A 211 -13.02 11.19 -13.06
CA LYS A 211 -11.80 11.50 -12.34
C LYS A 211 -11.94 11.14 -10.85
N ARG A 212 -10.82 11.17 -10.12
CA ARG A 212 -10.73 10.77 -8.70
C ARG A 212 -11.80 11.42 -7.82
N ASP A 213 -11.99 12.74 -7.94
CA ASP A 213 -12.92 13.47 -7.06
C ASP A 213 -14.37 13.13 -7.35
N GLU A 214 -14.73 12.95 -8.62
CA GLU A 214 -16.06 12.52 -9.07
C GLU A 214 -16.35 11.08 -8.61
N THR A 215 -15.37 10.17 -8.76
CA THR A 215 -15.44 8.80 -8.25
C THR A 215 -15.70 8.78 -6.74
N ARG A 216 -14.97 9.62 -5.99
CA ARG A 216 -15.14 9.74 -4.54
C ARG A 216 -16.52 10.27 -4.14
N GLU A 217 -17.04 11.27 -4.86
CA GLU A 217 -18.38 11.81 -4.58
C GLU A 217 -19.47 10.80 -4.88
N LEU A 218 -19.33 10.09 -6.00
CA LEU A 218 -20.26 9.04 -6.40
C LEU A 218 -20.24 7.86 -5.40
N GLY A 219 -19.06 7.41 -4.99
CA GLY A 219 -18.90 6.38 -3.96
C GLY A 219 -19.56 6.76 -2.64
N LYS A 220 -19.49 8.04 -2.23
CA LYS A 220 -20.21 8.53 -1.04
C LYS A 220 -21.74 8.48 -1.21
N LYS A 221 -22.25 8.77 -2.40
CA LYS A 221 -23.69 8.67 -2.68
C LYS A 221 -24.17 7.23 -2.62
N LEU A 222 -23.44 6.29 -3.25
CA LEU A 222 -23.76 4.86 -3.23
C LEU A 222 -23.68 4.27 -1.82
N LYS A 223 -22.77 4.72 -0.98
CA LYS A 223 -22.64 4.29 0.42
C LYS A 223 -23.79 4.75 1.34
N GLY A 224 -24.79 5.45 0.79
CA GLY A 224 -25.91 6.00 1.57
C GLY A 224 -25.48 7.09 2.58
N LYS A 225 -24.22 7.50 2.52
CA LYS A 225 -23.75 8.69 3.22
C LYS A 225 -24.10 9.92 2.38
N LEU A 226 -25.41 10.19 2.22
CA LEU A 226 -25.86 11.53 1.90
C LEU A 226 -25.08 12.49 2.82
N LYS A 227 -24.46 13.51 2.23
CA LYS A 227 -23.89 14.61 3.03
C LYS A 227 -24.91 14.91 4.12
N LYS A 228 -24.59 14.66 5.38
CA LYS A 228 -25.35 15.34 6.45
C LYS A 228 -25.27 16.79 6.07
N SER A 229 -26.43 17.39 5.79
CA SER A 229 -26.54 18.78 5.41
C SER A 229 -25.68 19.59 6.39
N LYS A 230 -24.79 20.41 5.88
CA LYS A 230 -23.99 21.27 6.78
C LYS A 230 -24.98 22.25 7.39
N PRO A 231 -25.11 22.26 8.71
CA PRO A 231 -26.03 23.20 9.34
C PRO A 231 -25.69 24.63 8.93
N PHE A 232 -26.72 25.43 8.62
CA PHE A 232 -26.52 26.84 8.36
C PHE A 232 -26.01 27.50 9.65
N VAL A 233 -24.87 28.21 9.54
CA VAL A 233 -24.27 28.91 10.68
C VAL A 233 -24.22 30.39 10.39
N PHE A 234 -25.08 31.13 11.07
CA PHE A 234 -25.02 32.59 11.10
C PHE A 234 -23.91 33.03 12.05
N ARG A 235 -23.05 33.93 11.58
CA ARG A 235 -21.96 34.53 12.37
C ARG A 235 -22.02 36.03 12.24
N PHE A 236 -22.07 36.73 13.35
CA PHE A 236 -22.02 38.18 13.37
C PHE A 236 -20.85 38.65 14.23
N TYR A 237 -20.06 39.53 13.65
CA TYR A 237 -18.91 40.18 14.29
C TYR A 237 -19.26 41.69 14.38
N PRO A 238 -19.36 42.28 15.57
CA PRO A 238 -19.54 43.73 15.69
C PRO A 238 -18.24 44.44 15.22
N LYS A 239 -18.38 45.74 14.89
CA LYS A 239 -17.25 46.54 14.41
C LYS A 239 -16.10 46.62 15.42
N ASP A 240 -16.42 46.64 16.70
CA ASP A 240 -15.45 46.67 17.81
C ASP A 240 -14.86 45.29 18.16
N ARG A 241 -15.31 44.22 17.50
CA ARG A 241 -14.87 42.82 17.70
C ARG A 241 -14.90 42.31 19.15
N LYS A 242 -15.67 42.90 20.03
CA LYS A 242 -15.72 42.53 21.44
C LYS A 242 -16.40 41.18 21.72
N PHE A 243 -17.24 40.71 20.79
CA PHE A 243 -17.88 39.41 20.89
C PHE A 243 -18.13 38.80 19.51
N LEU A 244 -18.47 37.50 19.49
CA LEU A 244 -18.97 36.77 18.33
C LEU A 244 -20.35 36.20 18.69
N LEU A 245 -21.38 36.58 17.90
CA LEU A 245 -22.65 35.88 17.94
C LEU A 245 -22.63 34.75 16.89
N LYS A 246 -22.82 33.50 17.34
CA LYS A 246 -22.95 32.32 16.51
C LYS A 246 -24.28 31.64 16.74
N ILE A 247 -25.10 31.51 15.68
CA ILE A 247 -26.37 30.76 15.71
C ILE A 247 -26.23 29.60 14.73
N GLU A 248 -26.40 28.36 15.21
CA GLU A 248 -26.28 27.14 14.44
C GLU A 248 -27.67 26.51 14.26
N PHE A 249 -28.06 26.33 12.98
CA PHE A 249 -29.36 25.79 12.61
C PHE A 249 -29.24 24.32 12.27
N LYS A 250 -30.22 23.50 12.62
CA LYS A 250 -30.26 22.07 12.26
C LYS A 250 -30.62 21.80 10.78
N ARG A 251 -30.69 22.84 9.94
CA ARG A 251 -31.05 22.82 8.52
C ARG A 251 -30.05 23.63 7.67
N GLU A 252 -29.99 23.35 6.36
CA GLU A 252 -28.99 23.94 5.43
C GLU A 252 -29.29 25.39 5.04
N ASN A 253 -30.55 25.73 4.86
CA ASN A 253 -30.99 27.02 4.37
C ASN A 253 -31.87 27.71 5.42
N VAL A 254 -31.57 28.96 5.69
CA VAL A 254 -32.37 29.88 6.54
C VAL A 254 -32.48 31.18 5.78
N SER A 255 -33.72 31.63 5.58
CA SER A 255 -33.96 32.92 4.91
C SER A 255 -33.60 34.08 5.85
N ARG A 256 -33.39 35.25 5.24
CA ARG A 256 -33.13 36.48 6.02
C ARG A 256 -34.29 36.82 6.96
N ASP A 257 -35.51 36.62 6.49
CA ASP A 257 -36.72 36.93 7.28
C ASP A 257 -36.90 35.98 8.47
N GLU A 258 -36.63 34.67 8.25
CA GLU A 258 -36.60 33.70 9.37
C GLU A 258 -35.52 34.04 10.40
N LEU A 259 -34.34 34.48 9.95
CA LEU A 259 -33.25 34.87 10.86
C LEU A 259 -33.68 36.11 11.70
N ILE A 260 -34.35 37.09 11.07
CA ILE A 260 -34.86 38.28 11.77
C ILE A 260 -35.86 37.87 12.84
N VAL A 261 -36.84 37.04 12.52
CA VAL A 261 -37.86 36.56 13.48
C VAL A 261 -37.20 35.86 14.68
N ILE A 262 -36.20 35.01 14.44
CA ILE A 262 -35.48 34.31 15.51
C ILE A 262 -34.70 35.30 16.40
N LEU A 263 -34.03 36.28 15.80
CA LEU A 263 -33.29 37.29 16.56
C LEU A 263 -34.24 38.19 17.40
N GLU A 264 -35.42 38.51 16.87
CA GLU A 264 -36.47 39.25 17.62
C GLU A 264 -37.02 38.44 18.79
N ASP A 265 -37.25 37.13 18.61
CA ASP A 265 -37.68 36.23 19.71
C ASP A 265 -36.61 36.13 20.80
N ILE A 266 -35.33 35.98 20.43
CA ILE A 266 -34.22 35.99 21.40
C ILE A 266 -34.19 37.32 22.16
N LEU A 267 -34.32 38.45 21.45
CA LEU A 267 -34.31 39.77 22.05
C LEU A 267 -35.48 39.96 23.02
N LYS A 268 -36.67 39.46 22.66
CA LYS A 268 -37.87 39.51 23.51
C LYS A 268 -37.65 38.71 24.81
N LYS A 269 -37.11 37.50 24.72
CA LYS A 269 -36.81 36.63 25.86
C LYS A 269 -35.71 37.20 26.77
N LEU A 270 -34.70 37.84 26.20
CA LEU A 270 -33.71 38.57 27.01
C LEU A 270 -34.32 39.75 27.78
N LYS A 271 -35.28 40.47 27.15
CA LYS A 271 -35.98 41.58 27.85
C LYS A 271 -36.95 41.12 28.91
N SER A 272 -37.55 39.92 28.77
CA SER A 272 -38.45 39.35 29.78
C SER A 272 -37.72 38.64 30.93
N GLY A 273 -36.40 38.43 30.79
CA GLY A 273 -35.60 37.70 31.77
C GLY A 273 -35.82 36.19 31.76
N GLU A 274 -36.31 35.62 30.63
CA GLU A 274 -36.52 34.18 30.46
C GLU A 274 -35.22 33.43 30.09
N ILE A 275 -34.20 34.16 29.62
CA ILE A 275 -32.85 33.67 29.27
C ILE A 275 -31.79 34.71 29.61
#